data_07e13d148ee987735d6956fff7d10bf0
#
_entry.id   07e13d148ee987735d6956fff7d10bf0
#
_cell.length_a   1.000
_cell.length_b   1.000
_cell.length_c   1.000
_cell.angle_alpha   90.00
_cell.angle_beta   90.00
_cell.angle_gamma   90.00
#
_symmetry.space_group_name_H-M   'P 1'
#
loop_
_entity.id
_entity.type
_entity.pdbx_description
1 polymer ?
#
loop_
_entity_poly.entity_id
_entity_poly.type
_entity_poly.pdbx_seq_one_letter_code
_entity_poly.pdbx_strand_id
1 'polypeptide(L)'
;MDSADLPPTQKGRHYEIRAAGLRDFAGLRKPEQPLDPFKLAKYAKLLVVAYDQIEPLLTEETKKHLIGEGKDMWSGGAASQPLPDGRKLIILNPTHGKNRHRATLMEEVCHVFLGHKPSRLAIKRKDKQGKIVARDYNADIEEEAYGTGAAALIPYLALKRYIAEGKTSAEIARHFGVSRALVEFRIKVSKLWDLYKKNILATREK
;
A
#
# COMPACT_ATOMS: atom_id res chain seq x y z
N MET A 1 9.35 8.65 -20.31
CA MET A 1 9.51 7.24 -19.88
C MET A 1 9.49 6.39 -21.13
N ASP A 2 10.56 5.69 -21.42
CA ASP A 2 10.61 4.77 -22.57
C ASP A 2 9.73 3.55 -22.27
N SER A 3 9.19 2.91 -23.33
CA SER A 3 8.36 1.69 -23.18
C SER A 3 9.14 0.53 -22.53
N ALA A 4 10.45 0.50 -22.71
CA ALA A 4 11.36 -0.47 -22.08
C ALA A 4 11.50 -0.28 -20.55
N ASP A 5 11.13 0.89 -20.05
CA ASP A 5 11.20 1.28 -18.65
C ASP A 5 9.92 0.98 -17.87
N LEU A 6 8.93 0.40 -18.53
CA LEU A 6 7.62 0.08 -17.99
C LEU A 6 7.36 -1.42 -17.98
N PRO A 7 6.50 -1.92 -17.07
CA PRO A 7 6.05 -3.30 -17.09
C PRO A 7 5.39 -3.69 -18.43
N PRO A 8 5.44 -4.97 -18.81
CA PRO A 8 4.88 -5.41 -20.10
C PRO A 8 3.35 -5.33 -20.17
N THR A 9 2.65 -5.33 -19.04
CA THR A 9 1.19 -5.29 -19.01
C THR A 9 0.64 -3.85 -19.03
N GLN A 10 -0.48 -3.63 -19.71
CA GLN A 10 -1.13 -2.31 -19.76
C GLN A 10 -1.48 -1.80 -18.33
N LYS A 11 -2.04 -2.66 -17.50
CA LYS A 11 -2.38 -2.35 -16.11
C LYS A 11 -1.15 -1.97 -15.29
N GLY A 12 -0.05 -2.73 -15.45
CA GLY A 12 1.23 -2.40 -14.79
C GLY A 12 1.79 -1.05 -15.23
N ARG A 13 1.75 -0.73 -16.52
CA ARG A 13 2.18 0.58 -17.05
C ARG A 13 1.38 1.72 -16.45
N HIS A 14 0.07 1.55 -16.35
CA HIS A 14 -0.83 2.53 -15.76
C HIS A 14 -0.45 2.84 -14.30
N TYR A 15 -0.20 1.83 -13.49
CA TYR A 15 0.24 2.01 -12.12
C TYR A 15 1.60 2.69 -12.01
N GLU A 16 2.57 2.33 -12.86
CA GLU A 16 3.90 2.96 -12.86
C GLU A 16 3.84 4.44 -13.23
N ILE A 17 3.07 4.82 -14.24
CA ILE A 17 2.91 6.22 -14.65
C ILE A 17 2.35 7.06 -13.51
N ARG A 18 1.31 6.58 -12.83
CA ARG A 18 0.71 7.26 -11.69
C ARG A 18 1.65 7.31 -10.49
N ALA A 19 2.35 6.21 -10.23
CA ALA A 19 3.36 6.13 -9.19
C ALA A 19 4.52 7.10 -9.42
N ALA A 20 4.95 7.28 -10.67
CA ALA A 20 5.97 8.26 -11.04
C ALA A 20 5.50 9.68 -10.70
N GLY A 21 4.27 10.04 -11.01
CA GLY A 21 3.68 11.33 -10.63
C GLY A 21 3.68 11.57 -9.12
N LEU A 22 3.34 10.55 -8.31
CA LEU A 22 3.41 10.63 -6.85
C LEU A 22 4.84 10.81 -6.34
N ARG A 23 5.80 10.13 -6.95
CA ARG A 23 7.22 10.27 -6.60
C ARG A 23 7.79 11.62 -6.98
N ASP A 24 7.43 12.14 -8.15
CA ASP A 24 7.80 13.50 -8.58
C ASP A 24 7.23 14.55 -7.64
N PHE A 25 5.96 14.41 -7.23
CA PHE A 25 5.33 15.25 -6.23
C PHE A 25 6.07 15.21 -4.88
N ALA A 26 6.57 14.03 -4.49
CA ALA A 26 7.39 13.85 -3.29
C ALA A 26 8.84 14.36 -3.47
N GLY A 27 9.21 14.91 -4.62
CA GLY A 27 10.57 15.42 -4.92
C GLY A 27 11.60 14.33 -5.18
N LEU A 28 11.18 13.08 -5.45
CA LEU A 28 12.07 11.95 -5.70
C LEU A 28 12.43 11.88 -7.19
N ARG A 29 13.71 12.09 -7.51
CA ARG A 29 14.21 12.14 -8.90
C ARG A 29 14.79 10.81 -9.39
N LYS A 30 15.19 9.93 -8.49
CA LYS A 30 15.77 8.62 -8.82
C LYS A 30 14.84 7.50 -8.38
N PRO A 31 14.63 6.45 -9.20
CA PRO A 31 13.74 5.35 -8.86
C PRO A 31 14.19 4.55 -7.62
N GLU A 32 15.50 4.58 -7.29
CA GLU A 32 16.06 3.89 -6.12
C GLU A 32 15.81 4.61 -4.80
N GLN A 33 15.42 5.89 -4.81
CA GLN A 33 15.15 6.63 -3.59
C GLN A 33 13.91 6.07 -2.87
N PRO A 34 13.99 5.67 -1.59
CA PRO A 34 12.82 5.22 -0.84
C PRO A 34 11.80 6.35 -0.64
N LEU A 35 10.53 6.07 -0.92
CA LEU A 35 9.44 7.00 -0.68
C LEU A 35 8.93 6.83 0.75
N ASP A 36 8.70 7.95 1.45
CA ASP A 36 8.08 7.96 2.77
C ASP A 36 6.60 8.35 2.69
N PRO A 37 5.65 7.39 2.85
CA PRO A 37 4.23 7.68 2.76
C PRO A 37 3.73 8.60 3.87
N PHE A 38 4.40 8.67 5.03
CA PHE A 38 4.01 9.59 6.11
C PHE A 38 4.23 11.07 5.71
N LYS A 39 5.24 11.35 4.88
CA LYS A 39 5.41 12.69 4.31
C LYS A 39 4.30 13.04 3.33
N LEU A 40 3.93 12.11 2.44
CA LEU A 40 2.84 12.31 1.50
C LEU A 40 1.47 12.44 2.18
N ALA A 41 1.23 11.72 3.27
CA ALA A 41 -0.02 11.78 4.02
C ALA A 41 -0.37 13.21 4.45
N LYS A 42 0.64 14.03 4.81
CA LYS A 42 0.44 15.44 5.16
C LYS A 42 -0.15 16.26 4.02
N TYR A 43 0.32 16.06 2.80
CA TYR A 43 -0.20 16.73 1.60
C TYR A 43 -1.57 16.18 1.19
N ALA A 44 -1.81 14.91 1.42
CA ALA A 44 -3.10 14.27 1.21
C ALA A 44 -4.16 14.66 2.25
N LYS A 45 -3.83 15.57 3.19
CA LYS A 45 -4.68 15.94 4.34
C LYS A 45 -5.10 14.72 5.18
N LEU A 46 -4.23 13.74 5.30
CA LEU A 46 -4.41 12.57 6.16
C LEU A 46 -3.75 12.83 7.52
N LEU A 47 -4.54 12.75 8.59
CA LEU A 47 -4.06 12.79 9.96
C LEU A 47 -3.87 11.34 10.44
N VAL A 48 -2.65 10.87 10.45
CA VAL A 48 -2.34 9.55 10.98
C VAL A 48 -2.19 9.64 12.48
N VAL A 49 -3.04 8.92 13.20
CA VAL A 49 -3.09 8.89 14.67
C VAL A 49 -2.70 7.49 15.13
N ALA A 50 -1.87 7.43 16.16
CA ALA A 50 -1.52 6.17 16.79
C ALA A 50 -2.71 5.61 17.58
N TYR A 51 -2.82 4.29 17.64
CA TYR A 51 -3.96 3.62 18.25
C TYR A 51 -4.11 3.98 19.75
N ASP A 52 -3.01 4.10 20.48
CA ASP A 52 -2.98 4.49 21.90
C ASP A 52 -3.61 5.86 22.16
N GLN A 53 -3.57 6.77 21.20
CA GLN A 53 -4.20 8.09 21.31
C GLN A 53 -5.73 8.03 21.21
N ILE A 54 -6.28 7.02 20.55
CA ILE A 54 -7.73 6.84 20.41
C ILE A 54 -8.29 5.76 21.33
N GLU A 55 -7.46 4.89 21.84
CA GLU A 55 -7.87 3.78 22.71
C GLU A 55 -8.74 4.23 23.89
N PRO A 56 -8.45 5.33 24.61
CA PRO A 56 -9.29 5.81 25.71
C PRO A 56 -10.72 6.21 25.28
N LEU A 57 -10.93 6.45 23.98
CA LEU A 57 -12.23 6.85 23.43
C LEU A 57 -13.05 5.63 22.95
N LEU A 58 -12.47 4.44 22.97
CA LEU A 58 -13.10 3.22 22.48
C LEU A 58 -13.76 2.45 23.62
N THR A 59 -14.89 1.80 23.33
CA THR A 59 -15.48 0.83 24.25
C THR A 59 -14.60 -0.42 24.38
N GLU A 60 -14.69 -1.11 25.53
CA GLU A 60 -13.93 -2.36 25.75
C GLU A 60 -14.26 -3.43 24.70
N GLU A 61 -15.52 -3.51 24.27
CA GLU A 61 -15.93 -4.41 23.18
C GLU A 61 -15.22 -4.05 21.87
N THR A 62 -15.16 -2.78 21.51
CA THR A 62 -14.45 -2.31 20.32
C THR A 62 -12.96 -2.61 20.39
N LYS A 63 -12.32 -2.36 21.54
CA LYS A 63 -10.90 -2.68 21.77
C LYS A 63 -10.66 -4.18 21.58
N LYS A 64 -11.44 -5.03 22.26
CA LYS A 64 -11.34 -6.48 22.15
C LYS A 64 -11.49 -6.96 20.71
N HIS A 65 -12.40 -6.35 19.95
CA HIS A 65 -12.56 -6.67 18.54
C HIS A 65 -11.37 -6.24 17.70
N LEU A 66 -10.90 -5.00 17.85
CA LEU A 66 -9.83 -4.44 16.98
C LEU A 66 -8.46 -5.06 17.23
N ILE A 67 -8.06 -5.27 18.48
CA ILE A 67 -6.71 -5.76 18.83
C ILE A 67 -6.69 -7.20 19.36
N GLY A 68 -7.86 -7.82 19.57
CA GLY A 68 -8.04 -9.21 19.96
C GLY A 68 -8.42 -10.08 18.77
N GLU A 69 -9.67 -10.53 18.75
CA GLU A 69 -10.20 -11.50 17.77
C GLU A 69 -10.16 -10.98 16.32
N GLY A 70 -10.36 -9.69 16.12
CA GLY A 70 -10.39 -9.05 14.80
C GLY A 70 -9.06 -8.46 14.34
N LYS A 71 -7.97 -8.62 15.11
CA LYS A 71 -6.67 -7.96 14.82
C LYS A 71 -6.12 -8.21 13.42
N ASP A 72 -6.38 -9.37 12.85
CA ASP A 72 -5.89 -9.73 11.52
C ASP A 72 -6.85 -9.35 10.39
N MET A 73 -8.05 -8.83 10.72
CA MET A 73 -9.09 -8.49 9.76
C MET A 73 -9.01 -7.04 9.24
N TRP A 74 -8.10 -6.24 9.75
CA TRP A 74 -7.90 -4.86 9.32
C TRP A 74 -6.43 -4.46 9.35
N SER A 75 -6.03 -3.54 8.48
CA SER A 75 -4.65 -3.04 8.41
C SER A 75 -4.57 -1.56 8.75
N GLY A 76 -5.59 -0.81 8.40
CA GLY A 76 -5.83 0.58 8.75
C GLY A 76 -7.30 0.89 8.65
N GLY A 77 -7.71 1.97 9.24
CA GLY A 77 -9.08 2.49 9.18
C GLY A 77 -9.06 3.99 8.91
N ALA A 78 -9.84 4.41 7.92
CA ALA A 78 -10.07 5.81 7.64
C ALA A 78 -11.43 6.24 8.21
N ALA A 79 -11.48 7.40 8.88
CA ALA A 79 -12.75 7.96 9.30
C ALA A 79 -13.64 8.24 8.09
N SER A 80 -14.92 7.92 8.21
CA SER A 80 -15.91 8.13 7.13
C SER A 80 -16.17 9.61 6.85
N GLN A 81 -16.03 10.45 7.88
CA GLN A 81 -16.20 11.88 7.79
C GLN A 81 -14.86 12.59 8.02
N PRO A 82 -14.60 13.68 7.31
CA PRO A 82 -13.44 14.51 7.60
C PRO A 82 -13.61 15.23 8.95
N LEU A 83 -12.50 15.56 9.55
CA LEU A 83 -12.43 16.46 10.71
C LEU A 83 -12.89 17.88 10.32
N PRO A 84 -13.21 18.76 11.30
CA PRO A 84 -13.62 20.12 11.01
C PRO A 84 -12.62 20.94 10.18
N ASP A 85 -11.33 20.60 10.24
CA ASP A 85 -10.25 21.21 9.47
C ASP A 85 -10.06 20.59 8.07
N GLY A 86 -10.94 19.69 7.68
CA GLY A 86 -10.94 19.01 6.39
C GLY A 86 -9.94 17.85 6.28
N ARG A 87 -9.19 17.52 7.35
CA ARG A 87 -8.32 16.35 7.37
C ARG A 87 -9.12 15.07 7.59
N LYS A 88 -8.66 13.98 7.00
CA LYS A 88 -9.22 12.64 7.20
C LYS A 88 -8.37 11.89 8.23
N LEU A 89 -9.01 11.38 9.25
CA LEU A 89 -8.35 10.58 10.28
C LEU A 89 -8.02 9.18 9.74
N ILE A 90 -6.78 8.77 9.92
CA ILE A 90 -6.29 7.42 9.61
C ILE A 90 -5.75 6.80 10.90
N ILE A 91 -6.18 5.59 11.18
CA ILE A 91 -5.68 4.78 12.29
C ILE A 91 -5.05 3.54 11.69
N LEU A 92 -3.81 3.26 12.05
CA LEU A 92 -3.09 2.07 11.62
C LEU A 92 -3.18 0.99 12.71
N ASN A 93 -3.35 -0.26 12.29
CA ASN A 93 -3.44 -1.38 13.22
C ASN A 93 -2.14 -1.53 14.04
N PRO A 94 -2.18 -1.38 15.37
CA PRO A 94 -0.98 -1.36 16.21
C PRO A 94 -0.27 -2.71 16.28
N THR A 95 -0.95 -3.82 15.93
CA THR A 95 -0.36 -5.16 15.92
C THR A 95 0.50 -5.41 14.69
N HIS A 96 0.47 -4.50 13.70
CA HIS A 96 1.24 -4.61 12.48
C HIS A 96 2.58 -3.89 12.57
N GLY A 97 3.60 -4.46 11.91
CA GLY A 97 4.93 -3.86 11.86
C GLY A 97 5.01 -2.64 10.92
N LYS A 98 6.05 -1.83 11.10
CA LYS A 98 6.30 -0.57 10.36
C LYS A 98 6.17 -0.71 8.83
N ASN A 99 6.66 -1.80 8.26
CA ASN A 99 6.62 -2.02 6.81
C ASN A 99 5.19 -2.20 6.30
N ARG A 100 4.32 -2.83 7.09
CA ARG A 100 2.91 -2.97 6.75
C ARG A 100 2.17 -1.64 6.91
N HIS A 101 2.47 -0.87 7.96
CA HIS A 101 1.95 0.48 8.13
C HIS A 101 2.27 1.38 6.93
N ARG A 102 3.50 1.30 6.40
CA ARG A 102 3.90 2.07 5.21
C ARG A 102 3.09 1.69 3.97
N ALA A 103 2.86 0.40 3.76
CA ALA A 103 2.07 -0.08 2.62
C ALA A 103 0.60 0.36 2.75
N THR A 104 -0.01 0.15 3.91
CA THR A 104 -1.39 0.56 4.20
C THR A 104 -1.58 2.07 4.05
N LEU A 105 -0.67 2.87 4.63
CA LEU A 105 -0.76 4.32 4.51
C LEU A 105 -0.57 4.79 3.06
N MET A 106 0.30 4.13 2.29
CA MET A 106 0.49 4.46 0.88
C MET A 106 -0.76 4.20 0.05
N GLU A 107 -1.51 3.15 0.36
CA GLU A 107 -2.80 2.84 -0.25
C GLU A 107 -3.82 3.95 0.04
N GLU A 108 -3.94 4.40 1.29
CA GLU A 108 -4.81 5.53 1.66
C GLU A 108 -4.40 6.86 0.98
N VAL A 109 -3.10 7.09 0.87
CA VAL A 109 -2.56 8.23 0.10
C VAL A 109 -2.98 8.14 -1.37
N CYS A 110 -2.90 6.95 -1.97
CA CYS A 110 -3.30 6.73 -3.36
C CYS A 110 -4.80 6.99 -3.56
N HIS A 111 -5.66 6.57 -2.64
CA HIS A 111 -7.10 6.88 -2.74
C HIS A 111 -7.35 8.39 -2.85
N VAL A 112 -6.62 9.21 -2.12
CA VAL A 112 -6.76 10.67 -2.18
C VAL A 112 -6.21 11.25 -3.48
N PHE A 113 -4.98 10.89 -3.85
CA PHE A 113 -4.32 11.44 -5.05
C PHE A 113 -4.98 10.99 -6.35
N LEU A 114 -5.60 9.81 -6.37
CA LEU A 114 -6.34 9.30 -7.53
C LEU A 114 -7.80 9.81 -7.59
N GLY A 115 -8.23 10.56 -6.57
CA GLY A 115 -9.59 11.08 -6.50
C GLY A 115 -10.64 10.01 -6.28
N HIS A 116 -10.27 8.89 -5.66
CA HIS A 116 -11.21 7.84 -5.32
C HIS A 116 -12.22 8.37 -4.30
N LYS A 117 -13.49 8.20 -4.61
CA LYS A 117 -14.55 8.53 -3.63
C LYS A 117 -14.47 7.54 -2.48
N PRO A 118 -14.61 8.00 -1.21
CA PRO A 118 -14.69 7.08 -0.09
C PRO A 118 -15.75 6.04 -0.36
N SER A 119 -15.39 4.76 -0.26
CA SER A 119 -16.39 3.70 -0.26
C SER A 119 -17.35 4.01 0.88
N ARG A 120 -18.61 4.28 0.59
CA ARG A 120 -19.60 4.39 1.65
C ARG A 120 -19.59 3.04 2.35
N LEU A 121 -19.30 3.02 3.63
CA LEU A 121 -19.56 1.85 4.45
C LEU A 121 -21.01 1.50 4.21
N ALA A 122 -21.27 0.48 3.40
CA ALA A 122 -22.62 -0.01 3.21
C ALA A 122 -23.10 -0.43 4.58
N ILE A 123 -24.12 0.28 5.08
CA ILE A 123 -24.83 -0.10 6.30
C ILE A 123 -25.13 -1.58 6.16
N LYS A 124 -24.71 -2.36 7.15
CA LYS A 124 -24.90 -3.81 7.25
C LYS A 124 -26.26 -4.22 6.71
N ARG A 125 -26.35 -4.64 5.45
CA ARG A 125 -27.52 -5.38 4.97
C ARG A 125 -27.31 -6.82 5.39
N LYS A 126 -28.20 -7.34 6.20
CA LYS A 126 -28.28 -8.77 6.43
C LYS A 126 -28.97 -9.37 5.19
N ASP A 127 -28.39 -10.42 4.63
CA ASP A 127 -29.09 -11.23 3.65
C ASP A 127 -30.29 -11.94 4.31
N LYS A 128 -31.09 -12.65 3.51
CA LYS A 128 -32.24 -13.39 3.98
C LYS A 128 -31.89 -14.49 5.02
N GLN A 129 -30.59 -14.79 5.19
CA GLN A 129 -30.09 -15.80 6.14
C GLN A 129 -29.38 -15.13 7.35
N GLY A 130 -29.50 -13.81 7.51
CA GLY A 130 -28.93 -13.09 8.65
C GLY A 130 -27.42 -12.86 8.59
N LYS A 131 -26.75 -13.24 7.50
CA LYS A 131 -25.34 -13.03 7.28
C LYS A 131 -25.10 -11.58 6.84
N ILE A 132 -24.14 -10.92 7.48
CA ILE A 132 -23.74 -9.56 7.09
C ILE A 132 -23.14 -9.63 5.70
N VAL A 133 -23.89 -9.15 4.70
CA VAL A 133 -23.41 -8.96 3.35
C VAL A 133 -23.19 -7.48 3.19
N ALA A 134 -21.97 -7.12 3.04
CA ALA A 134 -21.55 -6.06 2.17
C ALA A 134 -20.60 -5.03 2.68
N ARG A 135 -19.73 -4.81 1.83
CA ARG A 135 -19.16 -3.49 1.49
C ARG A 135 -19.56 -3.21 0.04
N ASP A 136 -19.87 -1.98 -0.30
CA ASP A 136 -19.71 -1.50 -1.68
C ASP A 136 -18.20 -1.44 -1.96
N TYR A 137 -17.62 -2.64 -2.02
CA TYR A 137 -16.21 -2.86 -2.26
C TYR A 137 -16.02 -2.80 -3.77
N ASN A 138 -15.55 -1.67 -4.27
CA ASN A 138 -15.13 -1.59 -5.65
C ASN A 138 -13.72 -2.17 -5.77
N ALA A 139 -13.65 -3.45 -6.12
CA ALA A 139 -12.40 -4.20 -6.24
C ALA A 139 -11.39 -3.51 -7.19
N ASP A 140 -11.86 -2.84 -8.23
CA ASP A 140 -11.00 -2.14 -9.19
C ASP A 140 -10.35 -0.90 -8.58
N ILE A 141 -11.09 -0.15 -7.76
CA ILE A 141 -10.57 1.03 -7.05
C ILE A 141 -9.52 0.61 -6.01
N GLU A 142 -9.78 -0.43 -5.24
CA GLU A 142 -8.84 -0.95 -4.25
C GLU A 142 -7.58 -1.52 -4.92
N GLU A 143 -7.77 -2.28 -6.01
CA GLU A 143 -6.64 -2.81 -6.77
C GLU A 143 -5.81 -1.68 -7.39
N GLU A 144 -6.44 -0.61 -7.86
CA GLU A 144 -5.74 0.55 -8.41
C GLU A 144 -4.95 1.30 -7.34
N ALA A 145 -5.53 1.56 -6.17
CA ALA A 145 -4.85 2.20 -5.06
C ALA A 145 -3.68 1.37 -4.57
N TYR A 146 -3.89 0.08 -4.33
CA TYR A 146 -2.85 -0.84 -3.91
C TYR A 146 -1.73 -1.00 -4.95
N GLY A 147 -2.11 -1.21 -6.23
CA GLY A 147 -1.16 -1.37 -7.34
C GLY A 147 -0.29 -0.13 -7.55
N THR A 148 -0.90 1.06 -7.54
CA THR A 148 -0.20 2.33 -7.66
C THR A 148 0.68 2.59 -6.43
N GLY A 149 0.19 2.33 -5.23
CA GLY A 149 0.94 2.47 -3.98
C GLY A 149 2.16 1.56 -3.93
N ALA A 150 1.99 0.30 -4.32
CA ALA A 150 3.08 -0.65 -4.41
C ALA A 150 4.14 -0.23 -5.45
N ALA A 151 3.72 0.32 -6.60
CA ALA A 151 4.61 0.84 -7.63
C ALA A 151 5.36 2.10 -7.15
N ALA A 152 4.70 2.99 -6.41
CA ALA A 152 5.33 4.17 -5.83
C ALA A 152 6.38 3.81 -4.77
N LEU A 153 6.12 2.79 -3.94
CA LEU A 153 7.06 2.29 -2.94
C LEU A 153 8.22 1.52 -3.57
N ILE A 154 7.97 0.75 -4.64
CA ILE A 154 8.97 -0.09 -5.32
C ILE A 154 8.81 0.10 -6.83
N PRO A 155 9.44 1.15 -7.42
CA PRO A 155 9.37 1.43 -8.85
C PRO A 155 9.92 0.30 -9.71
N TYR A 156 9.29 0.06 -10.87
CA TYR A 156 9.67 -1.00 -11.79
C TYR A 156 11.14 -0.92 -12.21
N LEU A 157 11.63 0.26 -12.56
CA LEU A 157 13.02 0.45 -12.98
C LEU A 157 14.02 0.05 -11.90
N ALA A 158 13.80 0.50 -10.66
CA ALA A 158 14.66 0.13 -9.55
C ALA A 158 14.58 -1.37 -9.25
N LEU A 159 13.36 -1.94 -9.27
CA LEU A 159 13.15 -3.36 -9.06
C LEU A 159 13.89 -4.19 -10.12
N LYS A 160 13.73 -3.85 -11.41
CA LYS A 160 14.40 -4.53 -12.53
C LYS A 160 15.92 -4.46 -12.41
N ARG A 161 16.47 -3.29 -12.05
CA ARG A 161 17.90 -3.09 -11.83
C ARG A 161 18.42 -3.95 -10.67
N TYR A 162 17.78 -3.92 -9.52
CA TYR A 162 18.21 -4.70 -8.37
C TYR A 162 18.13 -6.21 -8.60
N ILE A 163 17.14 -6.67 -9.37
CA ILE A 163 17.05 -8.06 -9.81
C ILE A 163 18.22 -8.40 -10.75
N ALA A 164 18.57 -7.51 -11.69
CA ALA A 164 19.71 -7.71 -12.57
C ALA A 164 21.05 -7.75 -11.82
N GLU A 165 21.16 -7.00 -10.72
CA GLU A 165 22.31 -7.02 -9.79
C GLU A 165 22.31 -8.26 -8.86
N GLY A 166 21.37 -9.18 -8.99
CA GLY A 166 21.28 -10.40 -8.16
C GLY A 166 20.79 -10.17 -6.73
N LYS A 167 20.19 -9.02 -6.42
CA LYS A 167 19.66 -8.74 -5.08
C LYS A 167 18.44 -9.60 -4.77
N THR A 168 18.43 -10.15 -3.58
CA THR A 168 17.30 -10.93 -3.04
C THR A 168 16.09 -10.03 -2.72
N SER A 169 14.89 -10.63 -2.68
CA SER A 169 13.69 -9.92 -2.26
C SER A 169 13.81 -9.31 -0.85
N ALA A 170 14.60 -9.95 0.04
CA ALA A 170 14.86 -9.44 1.39
C ALA A 170 15.75 -8.18 1.38
N GLU A 171 16.78 -8.13 0.54
CA GLU A 171 17.66 -6.96 0.40
C GLU A 171 16.92 -5.79 -0.22
N ILE A 172 16.11 -6.04 -1.26
CA ILE A 172 15.27 -5.03 -1.88
C ILE A 172 14.24 -4.49 -0.87
N ALA A 173 13.62 -5.36 -0.09
CA ALA A 173 12.67 -4.99 0.95
C ALA A 173 13.30 -4.08 2.01
N ARG A 174 14.51 -4.41 2.46
CA ARG A 174 15.27 -3.59 3.41
C ARG A 174 15.59 -2.22 2.86
N HIS A 175 16.01 -2.15 1.59
CA HIS A 175 16.34 -0.89 0.92
C HIS A 175 15.13 0.07 0.87
N PHE A 176 13.96 -0.42 0.44
CA PHE A 176 12.76 0.41 0.32
C PHE A 176 11.97 0.57 1.63
N GLY A 177 12.35 -0.13 2.70
CA GLY A 177 11.61 -0.12 3.97
C GLY A 177 10.19 -0.70 3.83
N VAL A 178 10.07 -1.81 3.13
CA VAL A 178 8.81 -2.51 2.88
C VAL A 178 8.90 -3.98 3.29
N SER A 179 7.80 -4.73 3.23
CA SER A 179 7.82 -6.17 3.49
C SER A 179 8.40 -6.93 2.29
N ARG A 180 9.05 -8.07 2.58
CA ARG A 180 9.49 -9.02 1.55
C ARG A 180 8.32 -9.47 0.68
N ALA A 181 7.17 -9.73 1.28
CA ALA A 181 5.96 -10.12 0.55
C ALA A 181 5.53 -9.06 -0.49
N LEU A 182 5.64 -7.76 -0.16
CA LEU A 182 5.36 -6.68 -1.12
C LEU A 182 6.35 -6.68 -2.28
N VAL A 183 7.63 -6.93 -2.04
CA VAL A 183 8.63 -7.05 -3.12
C VAL A 183 8.30 -8.24 -4.02
N GLU A 184 8.01 -9.40 -3.45
CA GLU A 184 7.65 -10.61 -4.21
C GLU A 184 6.36 -10.43 -5.02
N PHE A 185 5.36 -9.75 -4.45
CA PHE A 185 4.17 -9.32 -5.17
C PHE A 185 4.55 -8.42 -6.37
N ARG A 186 5.40 -7.40 -6.16
CA ARG A 186 5.85 -6.51 -7.24
C ARG A 186 6.60 -7.24 -8.34
N ILE A 187 7.52 -8.16 -7.99
CA ILE A 187 8.24 -9.01 -8.96
C ILE A 187 7.25 -9.78 -9.83
N LYS A 188 6.24 -10.39 -9.20
CA LYS A 188 5.22 -11.21 -9.87
C LYS A 188 4.34 -10.38 -10.82
N VAL A 189 3.77 -9.27 -10.34
CA VAL A 189 2.85 -8.45 -11.16
C VAL A 189 3.57 -7.68 -12.26
N SER A 190 4.87 -7.38 -12.07
CA SER A 190 5.74 -6.76 -13.06
C SER A 190 6.30 -7.75 -14.09
N LYS A 191 5.96 -9.05 -14.01
CA LYS A 191 6.46 -10.14 -14.88
C LYS A 191 7.99 -10.28 -14.85
N LEU A 192 8.61 -10.02 -13.70
CA LEU A 192 10.06 -10.14 -13.48
C LEU A 192 10.45 -11.45 -12.79
N TRP A 193 9.50 -12.37 -12.55
CA TRP A 193 9.74 -13.56 -11.73
C TRP A 193 10.78 -14.50 -12.32
N ASP A 194 10.76 -14.71 -13.62
CA ASP A 194 11.71 -15.61 -14.29
C ASP A 194 13.11 -15.02 -14.29
N LEU A 195 13.24 -13.70 -14.54
CA LEU A 195 14.50 -13.00 -14.43
C LEU A 195 15.06 -13.07 -12.99
N TYR A 196 14.19 -12.90 -12.00
CA TYR A 196 14.56 -12.99 -10.60
C TYR A 196 15.10 -14.37 -10.23
N LYS A 197 14.39 -15.46 -10.61
CA LYS A 197 14.85 -16.82 -10.35
C LYS A 197 16.20 -17.09 -10.99
N LYS A 198 16.35 -16.75 -12.28
CA LYS A 198 17.61 -16.95 -13.02
C LYS A 198 18.80 -16.29 -12.31
N ASN A 199 18.64 -15.04 -11.89
CA ASN A 199 19.74 -14.26 -11.30
C ASN A 199 20.06 -14.71 -9.86
N ILE A 200 19.05 -15.08 -9.06
CA ILE A 200 19.28 -15.61 -7.72
C ILE A 200 19.98 -16.99 -7.74
N LEU A 201 19.63 -17.85 -8.68
CA LEU A 201 20.31 -19.14 -8.85
C LEU A 201 21.78 -18.93 -9.26
N ALA A 202 22.04 -18.08 -10.24
CA ALA A 202 23.40 -17.75 -10.68
C ALA A 202 24.28 -17.12 -9.59
N THR A 203 23.68 -16.44 -8.59
CA THR A 203 24.42 -15.84 -7.47
C THR A 203 24.75 -16.87 -6.38
N ARG A 204 24.03 -17.97 -6.29
CA ARG A 204 24.28 -19.06 -5.31
C ARG A 204 25.34 -20.05 -5.76
N GLU A 205 25.67 -20.07 -7.03
CA GLU A 205 26.69 -20.95 -7.63
C GLU A 205 28.08 -20.30 -7.67
N LYS A 206 28.22 -19.07 -7.24
CA LYS A 206 29.46 -18.33 -7.04
C LYS A 206 29.84 -18.24 -5.56
#